data_aaa291fa1af43b7e2c6eb7a260180cd9
#
_entry.id   aaa291fa1af43b7e2c6eb7a260180cd9
#
_cell.length_a   1.000
_cell.length_b   1.000
_cell.length_c   1.000
_cell.angle_alpha   90.00
_cell.angle_beta   90.00
_cell.angle_gamma   90.00
#
_symmetry.space_group_name_H-M   'P 1'
#
loop_
_entity.id
_entity.type
_entity.pdbx_description
1 polymer ?
#
loop_
_entity_poly.entity_id
_entity_poly.type
_entity_poly.pdbx_seq_one_letter_code
_entity_poly.pdbx_strand_id
1 'polypeptide(L)'
;MAQNYTRQSSFSDGDTITAALFNNEYNQLVNAFAYSSSSASSTGHRHDGSAGQGGNIFKIGDLDFLNKIEVDSTNDRIGFYVQVSSSTVEQIRLQDGALVPVTDSDVDLGTSSLYFKDAFIDSITT
;
A
#
# COMPACT_ATOMS: atom_id res chain seq x y z
N MET A 1 -14.10 -13.23 7.07
CA MET A 1 -13.04 -12.46 7.75
C MET A 1 -11.71 -13.05 7.31
N ALA A 2 -10.75 -12.22 6.87
CA ALA A 2 -9.40 -12.70 6.60
C ALA A 2 -8.86 -13.37 7.86
N GLN A 3 -8.19 -14.50 7.72
CA GLN A 3 -7.63 -15.21 8.86
C GLN A 3 -6.39 -14.48 9.36
N ASN A 4 -6.43 -14.08 10.61
CA ASN A 4 -5.26 -13.59 11.31
C ASN A 4 -4.30 -14.78 11.51
N TYR A 5 -3.00 -14.58 11.32
CA TYR A 5 -2.05 -15.54 11.85
C TYR A 5 -2.21 -15.58 13.37
N THR A 6 -2.67 -16.71 13.87
CA THR A 6 -2.75 -16.96 15.30
C THR A 6 -1.84 -18.12 15.64
N ARG A 7 -0.89 -17.89 16.51
CA ARG A 7 -0.01 -18.93 17.02
C ARG A 7 -0.84 -20.05 17.63
N GLN A 8 -0.67 -21.26 17.13
CA GLN A 8 -1.47 -22.41 17.54
C GLN A 8 -0.89 -23.13 18.75
N SER A 9 0.43 -23.02 18.95
CA SER A 9 1.14 -23.74 20.01
C SER A 9 2.18 -22.86 20.69
N SER A 10 2.37 -23.08 21.99
CA SER A 10 3.47 -22.48 22.75
C SER A 10 4.29 -23.61 23.35
N PHE A 11 5.57 -23.64 23.08
CA PHE A 11 6.49 -24.69 23.52
C PHE A 11 7.44 -24.16 24.59
N SER A 12 7.79 -25.03 25.53
CA SER A 12 8.80 -24.82 26.57
C SER A 12 9.86 -25.91 26.50
N ASP A 13 10.98 -25.71 27.17
CA ASP A 13 12.03 -26.72 27.25
C ASP A 13 11.48 -28.02 27.86
N GLY A 14 11.70 -29.13 27.16
CA GLY A 14 11.20 -30.45 27.57
C GLY A 14 9.84 -30.86 26.99
N ASP A 15 9.18 -29.98 26.27
CA ASP A 15 7.90 -30.31 25.60
C ASP A 15 8.12 -31.31 24.46
N THR A 16 7.16 -32.24 24.30
CA THR A 16 7.12 -33.13 23.15
C THR A 16 6.46 -32.43 21.99
N ILE A 17 7.20 -32.15 20.93
CA ILE A 17 6.66 -31.59 19.70
C ILE A 17 6.18 -32.74 18.81
N THR A 18 4.87 -32.85 18.63
CA THR A 18 4.28 -33.84 17.73
C THR A 18 4.23 -33.30 16.30
N ALA A 19 4.17 -34.20 15.30
CA ALA A 19 3.98 -33.82 13.91
C ALA A 19 2.69 -33.00 13.70
N ALA A 20 1.63 -33.30 14.44
CA ALA A 20 0.37 -32.56 14.37
C ALA A 20 0.53 -31.11 14.84
N LEU A 21 1.17 -30.86 15.97
CA LEU A 21 1.43 -29.52 16.50
C LEU A 21 2.27 -28.70 15.51
N PHE A 22 3.33 -29.30 14.99
CA PHE A 22 4.21 -28.66 14.03
C PHE A 22 3.51 -28.31 12.71
N ASN A 23 2.77 -29.27 12.15
CA ASN A 23 2.01 -29.08 10.92
C ASN A 23 0.91 -28.02 11.08
N ASN A 24 0.25 -27.95 12.24
CA ASN A 24 -0.76 -26.93 12.51
C ASN A 24 -0.17 -25.52 12.47
N GLU A 25 1.02 -25.28 13.06
CA GLU A 25 1.68 -23.98 12.97
C GLU A 25 2.04 -23.61 11.53
N TYR A 26 2.61 -24.55 10.76
CA TYR A 26 2.95 -24.31 9.36
C TYR A 26 1.70 -24.07 8.50
N ASN A 27 0.63 -24.81 8.72
CA ASN A 27 -0.62 -24.61 7.98
C ASN A 27 -1.22 -23.22 8.24
N GLN A 28 -1.15 -22.71 9.47
CA GLN A 28 -1.58 -21.36 9.79
C GLN A 28 -0.72 -20.31 9.08
N LEU A 29 0.60 -20.53 9.05
CA LEU A 29 1.51 -19.65 8.33
C LEU A 29 1.23 -19.64 6.82
N VAL A 30 1.08 -20.82 6.22
CA VAL A 30 0.71 -20.96 4.79
C VAL A 30 -0.61 -20.25 4.51
N ASN A 31 -1.65 -20.47 5.35
CA ASN A 31 -2.95 -19.84 5.20
C ASN A 31 -2.88 -18.31 5.32
N ALA A 32 -2.03 -17.78 6.19
CA ALA A 32 -1.85 -16.32 6.35
C ALA A 32 -1.28 -15.65 5.09
N PHE A 33 -0.49 -16.38 4.30
CA PHE A 33 0.10 -15.87 3.05
C PHE A 33 -0.62 -16.36 1.79
N ALA A 34 -1.53 -17.33 1.91
CA ALA A 34 -2.29 -17.80 0.78
C ALA A 34 -3.29 -16.74 0.29
N TYR A 35 -3.29 -16.45 -1.01
CA TYR A 35 -4.26 -15.56 -1.64
C TYR A 35 -5.33 -16.35 -2.34
N SER A 36 -6.60 -16.06 -2.04
CA SER A 36 -7.74 -16.60 -2.76
C SER A 36 -8.66 -15.48 -3.23
N SER A 37 -8.81 -15.35 -4.53
CA SER A 37 -9.70 -14.35 -5.15
C SER A 37 -11.19 -14.60 -4.86
N SER A 38 -11.55 -15.82 -4.52
CA SER A 38 -12.95 -16.21 -4.29
C SER A 38 -13.36 -16.23 -2.81
N SER A 39 -12.43 -16.15 -1.89
CA SER A 39 -12.73 -16.20 -0.46
C SER A 39 -11.62 -15.55 0.38
N ALA A 40 -11.60 -14.25 0.40
CA ALA A 40 -10.78 -13.50 1.36
C ALA A 40 -11.25 -13.68 2.82
N SER A 41 -12.14 -14.66 3.09
CA SER A 41 -12.70 -14.90 4.42
C SER A 41 -11.96 -15.95 5.23
N SER A 42 -11.14 -16.81 4.59
CA SER A 42 -10.48 -17.94 5.27
C SER A 42 -8.97 -18.01 5.07
N THR A 43 -8.41 -17.32 4.08
CA THR A 43 -6.97 -17.34 3.78
C THR A 43 -6.47 -15.93 3.43
N GLY A 44 -5.17 -15.73 3.60
CA GLY A 44 -4.53 -14.44 3.35
C GLY A 44 -4.66 -13.46 4.51
N HIS A 45 -3.95 -12.35 4.41
CA HIS A 45 -4.03 -11.23 5.34
C HIS A 45 -4.31 -9.92 4.58
N ARG A 46 -4.74 -8.90 5.29
CA ARG A 46 -5.00 -7.55 4.76
C ARG A 46 -4.03 -6.56 5.37
N HIS A 47 -3.85 -5.45 4.69
CA HIS A 47 -3.11 -4.30 5.18
C HIS A 47 -4.10 -3.15 5.47
N ASP A 48 -5.01 -3.36 6.39
CA ASP A 48 -6.09 -2.43 6.74
C ASP A 48 -6.05 -1.93 8.19
N GLY A 49 -4.99 -2.26 8.93
CA GLY A 49 -4.82 -1.86 10.33
C GLY A 49 -5.64 -2.66 11.34
N SER A 50 -6.40 -3.66 10.90
CA SER A 50 -7.15 -4.53 11.83
C SER A 50 -6.19 -5.41 12.65
N ALA A 51 -6.58 -5.72 13.88
CA ALA A 51 -5.78 -6.55 14.77
C ALA A 51 -5.46 -7.91 14.14
N GLY A 52 -4.19 -8.32 14.17
CA GLY A 52 -3.69 -9.57 13.58
C GLY A 52 -3.59 -9.56 12.05
N GLN A 53 -3.81 -8.40 11.41
CA GLN A 53 -3.54 -8.17 9.99
C GLN A 53 -2.25 -7.37 9.82
N GLY A 54 -1.79 -7.19 8.59
CA GLY A 54 -0.69 -6.28 8.30
C GLY A 54 -1.07 -4.83 8.63
N GLY A 55 -0.08 -4.01 8.99
CA GLY A 55 -0.28 -2.57 9.16
C GLY A 55 -0.74 -1.92 7.85
N ASN A 56 -1.31 -0.71 7.95
CA ASN A 56 -1.72 0.05 6.77
C ASN A 56 -0.56 0.24 5.79
N ILE A 57 -0.85 0.14 4.49
CA ILE A 57 0.11 0.52 3.46
C ILE A 57 0.00 2.02 3.27
N PHE A 58 1.01 2.75 3.71
CA PHE A 58 1.08 4.21 3.56
C PHE A 58 2.07 4.66 2.48
N LYS A 59 2.81 3.72 1.89
CA LYS A 59 3.81 3.98 0.86
C LYS A 59 3.87 2.83 -0.14
N ILE A 60 3.78 3.15 -1.43
CA ILE A 60 3.96 2.22 -2.55
C ILE A 60 5.00 2.82 -3.47
N GLY A 61 6.03 2.09 -3.84
CA GLY A 61 7.09 2.60 -4.69
C GLY A 61 7.94 1.50 -5.33
N ASP A 62 8.92 1.92 -6.10
CA ASP A 62 9.94 1.06 -6.68
C ASP A 62 10.98 0.58 -5.64
N LEU A 63 12.00 -0.12 -6.08
CA LEU A 63 12.96 -0.80 -5.21
C LEU A 63 13.73 0.17 -4.27
N ASP A 64 14.05 1.36 -4.74
CA ASP A 64 14.79 2.38 -3.97
C ASP A 64 13.89 3.50 -3.41
N PHE A 65 12.56 3.41 -3.64
CA PHE A 65 11.55 4.39 -3.24
C PHE A 65 11.79 5.82 -3.73
N LEU A 66 12.51 5.98 -4.83
CA LEU A 66 12.67 7.28 -5.47
C LEU A 66 11.43 7.65 -6.31
N ASN A 67 10.74 6.64 -6.89
CA ASN A 67 9.42 6.79 -7.49
C ASN A 67 8.39 6.17 -6.56
N LYS A 68 7.42 6.96 -6.04
CA LYS A 68 6.48 6.46 -5.04
C LYS A 68 5.19 7.27 -4.95
N ILE A 69 4.18 6.61 -4.38
CA ILE A 69 2.99 7.26 -3.81
C ILE A 69 3.08 7.12 -2.29
N GLU A 70 2.85 8.19 -1.56
CA GLU A 70 2.95 8.22 -0.10
C GLU A 70 1.76 8.94 0.53
N VAL A 71 1.18 8.34 1.57
CA VAL A 71 0.15 8.96 2.41
C VAL A 71 0.83 9.69 3.56
N ASP A 72 0.75 11.01 3.56
CA ASP A 72 1.27 11.88 4.62
C ASP A 72 0.14 12.21 5.60
N SER A 73 0.04 11.41 6.65
CA SER A 73 -0.99 11.58 7.69
C SER A 73 -0.75 12.78 8.61
N THR A 74 0.43 13.38 8.56
CA THR A 74 0.73 14.60 9.34
C THR A 74 0.13 15.84 8.70
N ASN A 75 0.11 15.86 7.36
CA ASN A 75 -0.41 16.98 6.57
C ASN A 75 -1.69 16.63 5.80
N ASP A 76 -2.33 15.49 6.10
CA ASP A 76 -3.59 15.01 5.53
C ASP A 76 -3.61 15.06 3.99
N ARG A 77 -2.58 14.45 3.34
CA ARG A 77 -2.43 14.47 1.90
C ARG A 77 -1.84 13.19 1.34
N ILE A 78 -1.97 12.99 0.02
CA ILE A 78 -1.33 11.93 -0.75
C ILE A 78 -0.37 12.59 -1.73
N GLY A 79 0.93 12.26 -1.63
CA GLY A 79 1.98 12.77 -2.51
C GLY A 79 2.35 11.77 -3.59
N PHE A 80 2.63 12.29 -4.80
CA PHE A 80 3.15 11.54 -5.94
C PHE A 80 4.57 12.03 -6.23
N TYR A 81 5.52 11.11 -6.16
CA TYR A 81 6.94 11.40 -6.23
C TYR A 81 7.56 10.70 -7.44
N VAL A 82 8.44 11.39 -8.12
CA VAL A 82 9.20 10.89 -9.26
C VAL A 82 10.68 11.11 -9.03
N GLN A 83 11.49 10.16 -9.46
CA GLN A 83 12.93 10.32 -9.45
C GLN A 83 13.37 11.35 -10.48
N VAL A 84 14.07 12.37 -10.03
CA VAL A 84 14.74 13.37 -10.86
C VAL A 84 16.24 13.30 -10.58
N SER A 85 17.01 12.83 -11.54
CA SER A 85 18.44 12.48 -11.36
C SER A 85 18.60 11.41 -10.28
N SER A 86 19.15 11.71 -9.14
CA SER A 86 19.36 10.77 -8.02
C SER A 86 18.52 11.12 -6.78
N SER A 87 17.48 11.94 -6.94
CA SER A 87 16.65 12.42 -5.83
C SER A 87 15.18 12.16 -6.10
N THR A 88 14.42 11.86 -5.07
CA THR A 88 12.96 11.82 -5.14
C THR A 88 12.41 13.25 -5.05
N VAL A 89 11.50 13.61 -5.95
CA VAL A 89 10.85 14.93 -6.00
C VAL A 89 9.34 14.73 -5.98
N GLU A 90 8.66 15.35 -5.03
CA GLU A 90 7.19 15.39 -5.02
C GLU A 90 6.73 16.31 -6.16
N GLN A 91 5.97 15.73 -7.11
CA GLN A 91 5.49 16.45 -8.30
C GLN A 91 4.09 16.99 -8.08
N ILE A 92 3.18 16.12 -7.63
CA ILE A 92 1.78 16.45 -7.44
C ILE A 92 1.35 15.92 -6.08
N ARG A 93 0.35 16.58 -5.49
CA ARG A 93 -0.33 16.09 -4.29
C ARG A 93 -1.84 16.23 -4.38
N LEU A 94 -2.55 15.27 -3.81
CA LEU A 94 -3.98 15.36 -3.52
C LEU A 94 -4.13 15.79 -2.06
N GLN A 95 -4.83 16.90 -1.84
CA GLN A 95 -5.18 17.43 -0.53
C GLN A 95 -6.66 17.81 -0.51
N ASP A 96 -7.20 18.26 0.63
CA ASP A 96 -8.61 18.61 0.72
C ASP A 96 -9.04 19.57 -0.39
N GLY A 97 -10.00 19.11 -1.21
CA GLY A 97 -10.59 19.88 -2.31
C GLY A 97 -9.70 20.14 -3.53
N ALA A 98 -8.42 19.65 -3.56
CA ALA A 98 -7.51 20.01 -4.66
C ALA A 98 -6.50 18.93 -5.03
N LEU A 99 -6.24 18.78 -6.33
CA LEU A 99 -5.05 18.14 -6.87
C LEU A 99 -4.11 19.27 -7.33
N VAL A 100 -2.96 19.41 -6.70
CA VAL A 100 -2.07 20.54 -6.93
C VAL A 100 -0.64 20.12 -7.29
N PRO A 101 0.06 20.86 -8.17
CA PRO A 101 1.50 20.73 -8.30
C PRO A 101 2.20 21.23 -7.03
N VAL A 102 3.36 20.69 -6.73
CA VAL A 102 4.15 21.10 -5.55
C VAL A 102 4.91 22.39 -5.81
N THR A 103 5.36 22.55 -7.04
CA THR A 103 6.02 23.78 -7.51
C THR A 103 5.11 24.47 -8.52
N ASP A 104 4.99 25.79 -8.41
CA ASP A 104 4.18 26.59 -9.32
C ASP A 104 4.68 26.46 -10.75
N SER A 105 3.75 26.23 -11.70
CA SER A 105 4.04 26.14 -13.14
C SER A 105 5.04 25.05 -13.56
N ASP A 106 5.17 23.96 -12.78
CA ASP A 106 6.16 22.90 -12.99
C ASP A 106 5.58 21.62 -13.64
N VAL A 107 4.27 21.39 -13.50
CA VAL A 107 3.64 20.14 -13.95
C VAL A 107 2.57 20.40 -14.99
N ASP A 108 2.75 19.84 -16.17
CA ASP A 108 1.79 19.90 -17.27
C ASP A 108 0.72 18.79 -17.19
N LEU A 109 -0.46 19.04 -17.72
CA LEU A 109 -1.44 18.00 -18.06
C LEU A 109 -1.21 17.54 -19.51
N GLY A 110 -0.50 16.44 -19.66
CA GLY A 110 -0.07 15.93 -20.96
C GLY A 110 1.31 16.44 -21.38
N THR A 111 1.66 16.23 -22.63
CA THR A 111 2.90 16.72 -23.25
C THR A 111 2.61 17.23 -24.64
N SER A 112 3.60 17.82 -25.31
CA SER A 112 3.46 18.27 -26.71
C SER A 112 3.17 17.15 -27.72
N SER A 113 3.26 15.89 -27.33
CA SER A 113 3.03 14.71 -28.17
C SER A 113 2.05 13.70 -27.59
N LEU A 114 1.66 13.83 -26.32
CA LEU A 114 0.72 12.94 -25.63
C LEU A 114 -0.36 13.79 -24.97
N TYR A 115 -1.56 13.77 -25.54
CA TYR A 115 -2.70 14.58 -25.14
C TYR A 115 -3.73 13.75 -24.40
N PHE A 116 -4.41 14.35 -23.42
CA PHE A 116 -5.68 13.80 -22.92
C PHE A 116 -6.73 13.89 -24.03
N LYS A 117 -7.55 12.84 -24.18
CA LYS A 117 -8.60 12.83 -25.18
C LYS A 117 -9.67 13.88 -24.90
N ASP A 118 -10.17 13.90 -23.67
CA ASP A 118 -11.27 14.77 -23.24
C ASP A 118 -11.01 15.29 -21.82
N ALA A 119 -11.48 16.48 -21.52
CA ALA A 119 -11.51 17.06 -20.17
C ALA A 119 -12.92 17.58 -19.88
N PHE A 120 -13.56 17.10 -18.81
CA PHE A 120 -14.89 17.54 -18.35
C PHE A 120 -14.70 18.42 -17.12
N ILE A 121 -14.64 19.71 -17.34
CA ILE A 121 -14.34 20.74 -16.33
C ILE A 121 -15.46 21.78 -16.35
N ASP A 122 -16.05 22.07 -15.19
CA ASP A 122 -17.16 23.02 -15.08
C ASP A 122 -16.71 24.45 -15.39
N SER A 123 -15.54 24.85 -14.88
CA SER A 123 -14.97 26.17 -15.19
C SER A 123 -13.45 26.15 -15.18
N ILE A 124 -12.84 27.01 -16.01
CA ILE A 124 -11.39 27.24 -16.02
C ILE A 124 -11.18 28.73 -15.73
N THR A 125 -10.40 29.02 -14.68
CA THR A 125 -9.97 30.38 -14.36
C THR A 125 -8.49 30.51 -14.71
N THR A 126 -8.14 31.53 -15.48
CA THR A 126 -6.77 31.84 -15.92
C THR A 126 -6.35 33.18 -15.35
#